data_42fcf6a4b824a7065d7bfebf3329fd4c
#
_entry.id   42fcf6a4b824a7065d7bfebf3329fd4c
#
_cell.length_a   1.000
_cell.length_b   1.000
_cell.length_c   1.000
_cell.angle_alpha   90.00
_cell.angle_beta   90.00
_cell.angle_gamma   90.00
#
_symmetry.space_group_name_H-M   'P 1'
#
loop_
_entity.id
_entity.type
_entity.pdbx_description
1 polymer ?
#
loop_
_entity_poly.entity_id
_entity_poly.type
_entity_poly.pdbx_seq_one_letter_code
_entity_poly.pdbx_strand_id
1 'polypeptide(L)'
;MTGSPYQVVPVFNAATGGMDMRLISVQELKEKLDRGDPIKLVNALGDWEYRAAHIPGSLHFATPEETLRKLDRDDEIVVHCSNPSCMASVALYQLLERNGYRNLRRFAGGLQEWQQAGYRLEGEMVDAQGDRPGT
;
A
#
# COMPACT_ATOMS: atom_id res chain seq x y z
N MET A 1 12.59 -2.79 -21.95
CA MET A 1 12.54 -2.92 -21.47
C MET A 1 12.24 -3.36 -20.82
N THR A 2 11.93 -3.27 -20.97
CA THR A 2 11.73 -3.69 -20.37
C THR A 2 12.35 -4.45 -19.44
N GLY A 3 12.80 -5.11 -19.28
CA GLY A 3 13.50 -5.81 -18.28
C GLY A 3 13.25 -5.43 -16.86
N SER A 4 12.32 -4.60 -16.61
CA SER A 4 11.95 -4.23 -15.27
C SER A 4 11.32 -5.41 -14.55
N PRO A 5 11.77 -5.72 -13.31
CA PRO A 5 11.08 -6.75 -12.52
C PRO A 5 9.71 -6.31 -12.06
N TYR A 6 9.39 -5.06 -12.22
CA TYR A 6 8.11 -4.52 -11.78
C TYR A 6 7.12 -4.59 -12.91
N GLN A 7 5.92 -4.95 -12.54
CA GLN A 7 4.84 -4.99 -13.50
C GLN A 7 4.24 -3.60 -13.60
N VAL A 8 4.37 -2.99 -14.77
CA VAL A 8 3.71 -1.72 -15.03
C VAL A 8 2.42 -2.05 -15.76
N VAL A 9 1.31 -1.82 -15.09
CA VAL A 9 0.00 -2.07 -15.66
C VAL A 9 -0.55 -0.75 -16.14
N PRO A 10 -0.73 -0.58 -17.44
CA PRO A 10 -1.32 0.66 -17.94
C PRO A 10 -2.75 0.77 -17.43
N VAL A 11 -2.97 1.74 -16.60
CA VAL A 11 -4.30 2.01 -16.08
C VAL A 11 -4.75 3.27 -16.78
N PHE A 12 -5.35 3.09 -17.95
CA PHE A 12 -5.89 4.25 -18.63
C PHE A 12 -7.08 4.76 -17.85
N ASN A 13 -6.96 5.98 -17.41
CA ASN A 13 -8.02 6.63 -16.65
C ASN A 13 -8.16 8.03 -17.22
N ALA A 14 -9.30 8.30 -17.82
CA ALA A 14 -9.53 9.59 -18.45
C ALA A 14 -9.41 10.73 -17.46
N ALA A 15 -9.76 10.48 -16.18
CA ALA A 15 -9.67 11.52 -15.16
C ALA A 15 -8.23 11.85 -14.79
N THR A 16 -7.30 10.93 -15.00
CA THR A 16 -5.89 11.14 -14.69
C THR A 16 -5.02 11.34 -15.92
N GLY A 17 -5.61 11.34 -17.10
CA GLY A 17 -4.85 11.54 -18.33
C GLY A 17 -4.05 10.35 -18.77
N GLY A 18 -4.48 9.14 -18.42
CA GLY A 18 -3.82 7.93 -18.87
C GLY A 18 -2.61 7.52 -18.02
N MET A 19 -2.57 7.97 -16.77
CA MET A 19 -1.47 7.66 -15.89
C MET A 19 -1.34 6.16 -15.65
N ASP A 20 -0.10 5.65 -15.74
CA ASP A 20 0.23 4.28 -15.38
C ASP A 20 0.62 4.21 -13.92
N MET A 21 0.19 3.14 -13.25
CA MET A 21 0.62 2.86 -11.88
C MET A 21 1.31 1.53 -11.86
N ARG A 22 2.42 1.48 -11.12
CA ARG A 22 3.14 0.24 -10.93
C ARG A 22 2.51 -0.51 -9.78
N LEU A 23 2.19 -1.78 -10.01
CA LEU A 23 1.51 -2.60 -9.03
C LEU A 23 2.46 -3.64 -8.44
N ILE A 24 2.11 -4.10 -7.24
CA ILE A 24 2.80 -5.22 -6.61
C ILE A 24 1.75 -6.26 -6.22
N SER A 25 2.07 -7.54 -6.41
CA SER A 25 1.18 -8.62 -6.05
C SER A 25 1.24 -8.89 -4.55
N VAL A 26 0.21 -9.58 -4.03
CA VAL A 26 0.20 -9.96 -2.62
C VAL A 26 1.35 -10.90 -2.31
N GLN A 27 1.69 -11.79 -3.26
CA GLN A 27 2.79 -12.74 -3.07
C GLN A 27 4.12 -12.02 -2.97
N GLU A 28 4.39 -11.09 -3.88
CA GLU A 28 5.66 -10.37 -3.86
C GLU A 28 5.76 -9.51 -2.61
N LEU A 29 4.69 -8.85 -2.23
CA LEU A 29 4.68 -8.03 -1.03
C LEU A 29 4.97 -8.88 0.21
N LYS A 30 4.31 -10.04 0.32
CA LYS A 30 4.53 -10.93 1.46
C LYS A 30 5.98 -11.38 1.52
N GLU A 31 6.56 -11.75 0.37
CA GLU A 31 7.95 -12.17 0.31
C GLU A 31 8.90 -11.08 0.79
N LYS A 32 8.66 -9.85 0.33
CA LYS A 32 9.52 -8.74 0.74
C LYS A 32 9.45 -8.48 2.25
N LEU A 33 8.25 -8.53 2.79
CA LEU A 33 8.08 -8.32 4.24
C LEU A 33 8.72 -9.45 5.04
N ASP A 34 8.55 -10.68 4.58
CA ASP A 34 9.13 -11.84 5.28
C ASP A 34 10.65 -11.84 5.26
N ARG A 35 11.25 -11.35 4.17
CA ARG A 35 12.71 -11.24 4.07
C ARG A 35 13.26 -10.09 4.89
N GLY A 36 12.40 -9.18 5.35
CA GLY A 36 12.86 -7.99 6.03
C GLY A 36 13.41 -6.93 5.10
N ASP A 37 12.97 -6.92 3.84
CA ASP A 37 13.40 -5.89 2.90
C ASP A 37 13.04 -4.50 3.43
N PRO A 38 13.85 -3.49 3.16
CA PRO A 38 13.63 -2.15 3.71
C PRO A 38 12.57 -1.38 2.91
N ILE A 39 11.38 -1.92 2.79
CA ILE A 39 10.30 -1.24 2.12
C ILE A 39 9.47 -0.44 3.12
N LYS A 40 8.85 0.62 2.62
CA LYS A 40 7.91 1.42 3.40
C LYS A 40 6.51 1.10 2.91
N LEU A 41 5.81 0.29 3.66
CA LEU A 41 4.43 -0.08 3.34
C LEU A 41 3.51 0.92 4.01
N VAL A 42 2.85 1.75 3.22
CA VAL A 42 2.09 2.88 3.74
C VAL A 42 0.61 2.64 3.54
N ASN A 43 -0.12 2.67 4.66
CA ASN A 43 -1.57 2.53 4.67
C ASN A 43 -2.18 3.91 4.43
N ALA A 44 -3.01 4.01 3.39
CA ALA A 44 -3.60 5.29 2.98
C ALA A 44 -4.94 5.55 3.65
N LEU A 45 -5.40 4.66 4.52
CA LEU A 45 -6.67 4.82 5.22
C LEU A 45 -6.54 5.85 6.35
N GLY A 46 -7.67 6.19 6.96
CA GLY A 46 -7.66 7.09 8.10
C GLY A 46 -7.08 6.45 9.36
N ASP A 47 -6.87 7.28 10.36
CA ASP A 47 -6.27 6.85 11.61
C ASP A 47 -7.09 5.74 12.29
N TRP A 48 -8.41 5.92 12.31
CA TRP A 48 -9.27 4.93 12.93
C TRP A 48 -9.17 3.57 12.26
N GLU A 49 -9.22 3.56 10.92
CA GLU A 49 -9.13 2.31 10.17
C GLU A 49 -7.80 1.63 10.37
N TYR A 50 -6.72 2.41 10.35
CA TYR A 50 -5.39 1.86 10.56
C TYR A 50 -5.28 1.19 11.93
N ARG A 51 -5.73 1.88 12.97
CA ARG A 51 -5.65 1.31 14.32
C ARG A 51 -6.53 0.07 14.47
N ALA A 52 -7.65 0.04 13.74
CA ALA A 52 -8.55 -1.11 13.83
C ALA A 52 -7.93 -2.38 13.26
N ALA A 53 -7.30 -2.28 12.09
CA ALA A 53 -6.67 -3.43 11.45
C ALA A 53 -5.69 -2.95 10.38
N HIS A 54 -4.48 -3.48 10.41
CA HIS A 54 -3.46 -3.12 9.42
C HIS A 54 -2.49 -4.28 9.23
N ILE A 55 -1.76 -4.24 8.13
CA ILE A 55 -0.73 -5.24 7.85
C ILE A 55 0.43 -5.01 8.81
N PRO A 56 0.96 -6.07 9.44
CA PRO A 56 2.10 -5.91 10.35
C PRO A 56 3.26 -5.23 9.66
N GLY A 57 3.82 -4.21 10.33
CA GLY A 57 4.94 -3.45 9.78
C GLY A 57 4.53 -2.30 8.89
N SER A 58 3.24 -2.13 8.61
CA SER A 58 2.79 -1.00 7.80
C SER A 58 2.86 0.30 8.60
N LEU A 59 2.94 1.41 7.86
CA LEU A 59 3.05 2.75 8.42
C LEU A 59 1.79 3.52 8.11
N HIS A 60 1.51 4.50 8.95
CA HIS A 60 0.40 5.41 8.74
C HIS A 60 0.82 6.82 9.15
N PHE A 61 0.46 7.79 8.34
CA PHE A 61 0.78 9.19 8.62
C PHE A 61 -0.52 9.98 8.69
N ALA A 62 -0.56 10.94 9.60
CA ALA A 62 -1.80 11.67 9.88
C ALA A 62 -2.18 12.62 8.75
N THR A 63 -1.19 13.16 8.04
CA THR A 63 -1.44 14.15 6.99
C THR A 63 -0.52 13.90 5.80
N PRO A 64 -0.91 14.42 4.63
CA PRO A 64 0.00 14.35 3.48
C PRO A 64 1.34 15.03 3.75
N GLU A 65 1.34 16.13 4.48
CA GLU A 65 2.57 16.82 4.81
C GLU A 65 3.50 15.95 5.65
N GLU A 66 2.93 15.21 6.60
CA GLU A 66 3.73 14.30 7.41
C GLU A 66 4.30 13.18 6.56
N THR A 67 3.50 12.66 5.64
CA THR A 67 3.98 11.62 4.71
C THR A 67 5.21 12.10 3.95
N LEU A 68 5.13 13.31 3.39
CA LEU A 68 6.24 13.85 2.62
C LEU A 68 7.47 14.13 3.47
N ARG A 69 7.27 14.47 4.75
CA ARG A 69 8.38 14.73 5.66
C ARG A 69 9.09 13.47 6.10
N LYS A 70 8.34 12.38 6.26
CA LYS A 70 8.86 11.15 6.88
C LYS A 70 9.43 10.16 5.89
N LEU A 71 9.08 10.28 4.62
CA LEU A 71 9.55 9.35 3.59
C LEU A 71 10.61 10.02 2.74
N ASP A 72 11.67 9.28 2.41
CA ASP A 72 12.68 9.74 1.48
C ASP A 72 12.27 9.42 0.06
N ARG A 73 12.68 10.28 -0.88
CA ARG A 73 12.37 10.08 -2.29
C ARG A 73 13.00 8.81 -2.87
N ASP A 74 14.03 8.30 -2.21
CA ASP A 74 14.70 7.07 -2.65
C ASP A 74 14.15 5.82 -1.97
N ASP A 75 13.23 5.97 -1.03
CA ASP A 75 12.63 4.82 -0.38
C ASP A 75 11.85 3.96 -1.37
N GLU A 76 11.88 2.66 -1.15
CA GLU A 76 10.98 1.75 -1.85
C GLU A 76 9.65 1.78 -1.12
N ILE A 77 8.60 2.29 -1.77
CA ILE A 77 7.33 2.59 -1.12
C ILE A 77 6.22 1.78 -1.78
N VAL A 78 5.41 1.12 -0.97
CA VAL A 78 4.19 0.45 -1.41
C VAL A 78 3.02 1.12 -0.69
N VAL A 79 2.05 1.61 -1.45
CA VAL A 79 0.86 2.22 -0.88
C VAL A 79 -0.32 1.28 -1.03
N HIS A 80 -1.21 1.27 -0.05
CA HIS A 80 -2.41 0.44 -0.11
C HIS A 80 -3.52 1.02 0.74
N CYS A 81 -4.73 0.51 0.54
CA CYS A 81 -5.84 0.82 1.43
C CYS A 81 -6.66 -0.46 1.70
N SER A 82 -7.99 -0.41 1.69
CA SER A 82 -8.76 -1.55 2.18
C SER A 82 -9.08 -2.58 1.10
N ASN A 83 -9.37 -2.12 -0.12
CA ASN A 83 -9.80 -3.01 -1.20
C ASN A 83 -9.54 -2.34 -2.54
N PRO A 84 -9.73 -3.07 -3.67
CA PRO A 84 -9.39 -2.50 -4.98
C PRO A 84 -10.19 -1.25 -5.36
N SER A 85 -11.37 -1.08 -4.79
CA SER A 85 -12.23 0.06 -5.12
C SER A 85 -11.85 1.32 -4.36
N CYS A 86 -11.00 1.20 -3.34
CA CYS A 86 -10.62 2.35 -2.51
C CYS A 86 -9.66 3.26 -3.28
N MET A 87 -10.01 4.54 -3.36
CA MET A 87 -9.21 5.50 -4.12
C MET A 87 -8.16 6.21 -3.28
N ALA A 88 -8.13 5.99 -1.98
CA ALA A 88 -7.18 6.70 -1.11
C ALA A 88 -5.73 6.35 -1.47
N SER A 89 -5.45 5.09 -1.78
CA SER A 89 -4.10 4.70 -2.17
C SER A 89 -3.72 5.26 -3.54
N VAL A 90 -4.69 5.42 -4.44
CA VAL A 90 -4.44 6.04 -5.73
C VAL A 90 -4.02 7.50 -5.51
N ALA A 91 -4.78 8.21 -4.68
CA ALA A 91 -4.47 9.62 -4.40
C ALA A 91 -3.10 9.77 -3.74
N LEU A 92 -2.77 8.88 -2.81
CA LEU A 92 -1.46 8.92 -2.17
C LEU A 92 -0.33 8.62 -3.15
N TYR A 93 -0.53 7.62 -4.02
CA TYR A 93 0.45 7.31 -5.06
C TYR A 93 0.71 8.55 -5.93
N GLN A 94 -0.35 9.21 -6.36
CA GLN A 94 -0.22 10.39 -7.20
C GLN A 94 0.48 11.54 -6.48
N LEU A 95 0.15 11.73 -5.22
CA LEU A 95 0.81 12.78 -4.41
C LEU A 95 2.31 12.53 -4.34
N LEU A 96 2.71 11.30 -4.05
CA LEU A 96 4.13 10.97 -3.94
C LEU A 96 4.82 11.10 -5.29
N GLU A 97 4.17 10.62 -6.35
CA GLU A 97 4.76 10.72 -7.68
C GLU A 97 5.02 12.16 -8.08
N ARG A 98 4.05 13.05 -7.83
CA ARG A 98 4.21 14.47 -8.15
C ARG A 98 5.31 15.15 -7.34
N ASN A 99 5.67 14.58 -6.21
CA ASN A 99 6.70 15.13 -5.34
C ASN A 99 8.06 14.46 -5.51
N GLY A 100 8.24 13.72 -6.60
CA GLY A 100 9.55 13.19 -6.95
C GLY A 100 9.91 11.84 -6.36
N TYR A 101 8.96 11.17 -5.74
CA TYR A 101 9.18 9.81 -5.26
C TYR A 101 9.09 8.88 -6.45
N ARG A 102 10.11 8.08 -6.68
CA ARG A 102 10.24 7.31 -7.93
C ARG A 102 10.06 5.82 -7.77
N ASN A 103 10.28 5.29 -6.58
CA ASN A 103 10.21 3.85 -6.37
C ASN A 103 8.90 3.50 -5.70
N LEU A 104 7.81 3.73 -6.43
CA LEU A 104 6.45 3.59 -5.92
C LEU A 104 5.76 2.42 -6.56
N ARG A 105 5.01 1.66 -5.75
CA ARG A 105 4.07 0.66 -6.25
C ARG A 105 2.81 0.69 -5.41
N ARG A 106 1.72 0.20 -5.98
CA ARG A 106 0.44 0.12 -5.29
C ARG A 106 0.06 -1.34 -5.10
N PHE A 107 -0.28 -1.69 -3.89
CA PHE A 107 -0.88 -2.99 -3.58
C PHE A 107 -2.40 -2.81 -3.69
N ALA A 108 -2.93 -3.11 -4.87
CA ALA A 108 -4.31 -2.76 -5.22
C ALA A 108 -5.33 -3.53 -4.40
N GLY A 109 -5.04 -4.79 -4.05
CA GLY A 109 -5.98 -5.61 -3.30
C GLY A 109 -6.19 -5.16 -1.86
N GLY A 110 -5.21 -4.50 -1.29
CA GLY A 110 -5.31 -3.93 0.05
C GLY A 110 -5.53 -4.97 1.14
N LEU A 111 -6.12 -4.52 2.22
CA LEU A 111 -6.37 -5.41 3.36
C LEU A 111 -7.25 -6.60 2.98
N GLN A 112 -8.19 -6.40 2.08
CA GLN A 112 -9.09 -7.47 1.68
C GLN A 112 -8.32 -8.63 1.06
N GLU A 113 -7.44 -8.35 0.11
CA GLU A 113 -6.68 -9.41 -0.55
C GLU A 113 -5.66 -10.03 0.42
N TRP A 114 -5.04 -9.22 1.26
CA TRP A 114 -4.10 -9.71 2.26
C TRP A 114 -4.77 -10.74 3.17
N GLN A 115 -5.96 -10.42 3.66
CA GLN A 115 -6.70 -11.30 4.54
C GLN A 115 -7.20 -12.54 3.81
N GLN A 116 -7.66 -12.38 2.57
CA GLN A 116 -8.12 -13.51 1.76
C GLN A 116 -6.99 -14.50 1.47
N ALA A 117 -5.76 -14.00 1.40
CA ALA A 117 -4.60 -14.87 1.21
C ALA A 117 -4.19 -15.62 2.48
N GLY A 118 -4.87 -15.35 3.60
CA GLY A 118 -4.59 -16.04 4.86
C GLY A 118 -3.50 -15.41 5.69
N TYR A 119 -3.08 -14.20 5.38
CA TYR A 119 -2.01 -13.53 6.11
C TYR A 119 -2.57 -12.71 7.27
N ARG A 120 -1.75 -12.55 8.30
CA ARG A 120 -2.18 -11.92 9.55
C ARG A 120 -2.32 -10.42 9.43
N LEU A 121 -3.29 -9.90 10.18
CA LEU A 121 -3.45 -8.47 10.43
C LEU A 121 -3.16 -8.20 11.91
N GLU A 122 -2.84 -6.95 12.21
CA GLU A 122 -2.70 -6.45 13.58
C GLU A 122 -3.69 -5.31 13.78
N GLY A 123 -4.06 -5.04 15.03
CA GLY A 123 -4.88 -3.90 15.34
C GLY A 123 -5.87 -4.18 16.45
N GLU A 124 -6.55 -3.11 16.87
CA GLU A 124 -7.46 -3.16 18.02
C GLU A 124 -8.68 -4.02 17.76
N MET A 125 -9.07 -4.18 16.50
CA MET A 125 -10.25 -4.95 16.12
C MET A 125 -9.90 -6.31 15.54
N VAL A 126 -8.71 -6.83 15.80
CA VAL A 126 -8.22 -8.09 15.28
C VAL A 126 -8.12 -9.08 16.44
N ASP A 127 -8.55 -10.35 16.21
CA ASP A 127 -8.47 -11.36 17.25
C ASP A 127 -7.04 -11.89 17.39
N ALA A 128 -6.87 -12.85 18.31
CA ALA A 128 -5.55 -13.37 18.63
C ALA A 128 -4.86 -14.06 17.45
N GLN A 129 -5.61 -14.52 16.46
CA GLN A 129 -5.07 -15.16 15.27
C GLN A 129 -4.82 -14.18 14.14
N GLY A 130 -5.18 -12.91 14.32
CA GLY A 130 -4.99 -11.90 13.32
C GLY A 130 -6.15 -11.75 12.34
N ASP A 131 -7.30 -12.33 12.66
CA ASP A 131 -8.50 -12.20 11.84
C ASP A 131 -9.37 -11.08 12.37
N ARG A 132 -10.12 -10.45 11.46
CA ARG A 132 -11.04 -9.40 11.86
C ARG A 132 -12.28 -10.00 12.52
N PRO A 133 -12.78 -9.37 13.60
CA PRO A 133 -14.01 -9.86 14.22
C PRO A 133 -15.17 -9.84 13.24
N GLY A 134 -16.00 -10.86 13.30
CA GLY A 134 -17.21 -10.93 12.51
C GLY A 134 -17.03 -11.35 11.06
N THR A 135 -15.85 -11.80 10.68
CA THR A 135 -15.62 -12.29 9.32
C THR A 135 -15.70 -13.80 9.23
#